data_180d376d83c8a718e0eed621e967f721
#
_entry.id   180d376d83c8a718e0eed621e967f721
#
_cell.length_a   1.000
_cell.length_b   1.000
_cell.length_c   1.000
_cell.angle_alpha   90.00
_cell.angle_beta   90.00
_cell.angle_gamma   90.00
#
_symmetry.space_group_name_H-M   'P 1'
#
loop_
_entity.id
_entity.type
_entity.pdbx_description
1 polymer ?
#
loop_
_entity_poly.entity_id
_entity_poly.type
_entity_poly.pdbx_seq_one_letter_code
_entity_poly.pdbx_strand_id
1 'polypeptide(L)'
;MRNSNKTIRVKQKNIIIITGCSGSGKTTALGTFQDAGFYCVDNMPASQVAAFLKKDRANSENIAGWAFVMDLRDRNLLVAYPTLRDHLHRNGYKVTIVFLDADEQVLIRRFSQTRRRHPLASGGSLVTTIRNEKTMMGPLRNEADHILDTTHYSVHELKFAILNIAQKHKTISGMAVNVVSFGFKHGIPPDADLIVDVRFLSNPYFVPELKTLNGESAAVQEFVLNDPETNVFLQKYLDLIDYLIPRYEKEGKAYLTIAIGCTGGMHRSVVIAQKVYEHILSRQSTVGLIHRDI
;
A
#
# COMPACT_ATOMS: atom_id res chain seq x y z
N MET A 1 -29.76 -31.44 -15.14
CA MET A 1 -28.68 -30.57 -15.70
C MET A 1 -28.96 -29.14 -15.26
N ARG A 2 -28.29 -28.67 -14.23
CA ARG A 2 -28.39 -27.26 -13.76
C ARG A 2 -27.17 -26.53 -14.29
N ASN A 3 -27.38 -25.70 -15.30
CA ASN A 3 -26.38 -24.76 -15.81
C ASN A 3 -26.14 -23.69 -14.75
N SER A 4 -25.00 -23.76 -14.08
CA SER A 4 -24.49 -22.67 -13.24
C SER A 4 -23.90 -21.59 -14.15
N ASN A 5 -24.67 -20.56 -14.48
CA ASN A 5 -24.18 -19.34 -15.05
C ASN A 5 -23.26 -18.67 -14.01
N LYS A 6 -21.96 -18.97 -14.04
CA LYS A 6 -20.94 -18.14 -13.41
C LYS A 6 -20.89 -16.81 -14.17
N THR A 7 -21.62 -15.83 -13.68
CA THR A 7 -21.45 -14.43 -14.12
C THR A 7 -20.02 -14.04 -13.78
N ILE A 8 -19.13 -14.02 -14.77
CA ILE A 8 -17.76 -13.48 -14.65
C ILE A 8 -17.96 -11.99 -14.37
N ARG A 9 -17.85 -11.60 -13.10
CA ARG A 9 -17.73 -10.17 -12.74
C ARG A 9 -16.45 -9.66 -13.36
N VAL A 10 -16.57 -8.96 -14.49
CA VAL A 10 -15.46 -8.20 -15.06
C VAL A 10 -15.02 -7.20 -14.00
N LYS A 11 -13.82 -7.40 -13.48
CA LYS A 11 -13.24 -6.56 -12.41
C LYS A 11 -13.09 -5.15 -12.98
N GLN A 12 -13.90 -4.21 -12.50
CA GLN A 12 -13.88 -2.82 -12.95
C GLN A 12 -12.52 -2.23 -12.60
N LYS A 13 -11.80 -1.74 -13.61
CA LYS A 13 -10.42 -1.26 -13.45
C LYS A 13 -10.43 0.22 -13.05
N ASN A 14 -9.69 0.55 -11.98
CA ASN A 14 -9.64 1.89 -11.43
C ASN A 14 -8.57 2.74 -12.13
N ILE A 15 -8.92 3.99 -12.42
CA ILE A 15 -8.00 5.02 -12.89
C ILE A 15 -8.11 6.22 -11.97
N ILE A 16 -6.99 6.62 -11.39
CA ILE A 16 -6.85 7.83 -10.60
C ILE A 16 -6.18 8.90 -11.46
N ILE A 17 -6.79 10.06 -11.58
CA ILE A 17 -6.20 11.23 -12.19
C ILE A 17 -5.84 12.21 -11.08
N ILE A 18 -4.55 12.40 -10.86
CA ILE A 18 -4.01 13.34 -9.87
C ILE A 18 -3.69 14.63 -10.62
N THR A 19 -4.34 15.71 -10.23
CA THR A 19 -4.14 17.01 -10.85
C THR A 19 -4.13 18.13 -9.79
N GLY A 20 -3.98 19.38 -10.22
CA GLY A 20 -3.93 20.53 -9.32
C GLY A 20 -2.72 21.41 -9.53
N CYS A 21 -2.63 22.49 -8.73
CA CYS A 21 -1.64 23.53 -8.89
C CYS A 21 -0.19 23.06 -8.66
N SER A 22 0.75 23.75 -9.27
CA SER A 22 2.18 23.54 -9.03
C SER A 22 2.53 23.83 -7.55
N GLY A 23 3.22 22.89 -6.88
CA GLY A 23 3.51 22.98 -5.45
C GLY A 23 2.43 22.46 -4.51
N SER A 24 1.28 21.95 -5.02
CA SER A 24 0.19 21.42 -4.20
C SER A 24 0.43 20.03 -3.59
N GLY A 25 1.53 19.32 -3.97
CA GLY A 25 1.88 18.02 -3.40
C GLY A 25 1.61 16.81 -4.31
N LYS A 26 1.39 17.01 -5.63
CA LYS A 26 1.13 15.92 -6.59
C LYS A 26 2.14 14.78 -6.57
N THR A 27 3.43 15.07 -6.43
CA THR A 27 4.49 14.06 -6.35
C THR A 27 4.36 13.18 -5.11
N THR A 28 4.03 13.78 -3.95
CA THR A 28 3.77 13.05 -2.72
C THR A 28 2.53 12.15 -2.87
N ALA A 29 1.47 12.68 -3.47
CA ALA A 29 0.25 11.91 -3.74
C ALA A 29 0.53 10.72 -4.66
N LEU A 30 1.29 10.93 -5.75
CA LEU A 30 1.65 9.86 -6.69
C LEU A 30 2.44 8.74 -6.00
N GLY A 31 3.47 9.08 -5.20
CA GLY A 31 4.24 8.11 -4.43
C GLY A 31 3.36 7.32 -3.45
N THR A 32 2.38 7.98 -2.84
CA THR A 32 1.45 7.31 -1.92
C THR A 32 0.51 6.33 -2.66
N PHE A 33 0.04 6.66 -3.87
CA PHE A 33 -0.71 5.71 -4.69
C PHE A 33 0.18 4.54 -5.14
N GLN A 34 1.47 4.78 -5.43
CA GLN A 34 2.43 3.72 -5.74
C GLN A 34 2.60 2.76 -4.57
N ASP A 35 2.80 3.29 -3.34
CA ASP A 35 2.86 2.51 -2.10
C ASP A 35 1.56 1.72 -1.86
N ALA A 36 0.42 2.24 -2.34
CA ALA A 36 -0.88 1.57 -2.29
C ALA A 36 -1.09 0.53 -3.41
N GLY A 37 -0.09 0.23 -4.24
CA GLY A 37 -0.12 -0.80 -5.27
C GLY A 37 -0.70 -0.36 -6.62
N PHE A 38 -0.82 0.95 -6.88
CA PHE A 38 -1.18 1.47 -8.20
C PHE A 38 0.05 1.53 -9.12
N TYR A 39 -0.17 1.32 -10.41
CA TYR A 39 0.83 1.65 -11.42
C TYR A 39 0.78 3.16 -11.68
N CYS A 40 1.88 3.84 -11.40
CA CYS A 40 1.94 5.30 -11.35
C CYS A 40 2.75 5.87 -12.52
N VAL A 41 2.22 6.91 -13.17
CA VAL A 41 2.93 7.64 -14.22
C VAL A 41 2.82 9.15 -13.96
N ASP A 42 3.99 9.79 -13.78
CA ASP A 42 4.07 11.25 -13.67
C ASP A 42 4.04 11.92 -15.04
N ASN A 43 3.43 13.10 -15.09
CA ASN A 43 3.39 13.94 -16.29
C ASN A 43 2.85 13.22 -17.54
N MET A 44 1.76 12.46 -17.39
CA MET A 44 1.12 11.74 -18.49
C MET A 44 0.28 12.71 -19.34
N PRO A 45 0.59 12.87 -20.64
CA PRO A 45 -0.28 13.65 -21.52
C PRO A 45 -1.66 12.99 -21.68
N ALA A 46 -2.73 13.78 -21.57
CA ALA A 46 -4.10 13.28 -21.65
C ALA A 46 -4.35 12.48 -22.95
N SER A 47 -3.78 12.92 -24.07
CA SER A 47 -3.91 12.25 -25.38
C SER A 47 -3.24 10.87 -25.45
N GLN A 48 -2.29 10.54 -24.56
CA GLN A 48 -1.53 9.30 -24.59
C GLN A 48 -2.11 8.20 -23.68
N VAL A 49 -3.00 8.53 -22.76
CA VAL A 49 -3.55 7.59 -21.76
C VAL A 49 -4.23 6.40 -22.42
N ALA A 50 -5.07 6.63 -23.44
CA ALA A 50 -5.80 5.56 -24.12
C ALA A 50 -4.85 4.55 -24.80
N ALA A 51 -3.80 5.04 -25.45
CA ALA A 51 -2.79 4.21 -26.10
C ALA A 51 -1.97 3.43 -25.05
N PHE A 52 -1.61 4.06 -23.95
CA PHE A 52 -0.90 3.43 -22.83
C PHE A 52 -1.73 2.27 -22.26
N LEU A 53 -2.98 2.51 -21.87
CA LEU A 53 -3.86 1.49 -21.27
C LEU A 53 -4.11 0.30 -22.20
N LYS A 54 -4.16 0.54 -23.53
CA LYS A 54 -4.30 -0.53 -24.52
C LYS A 54 -3.09 -1.48 -24.52
N LYS A 55 -1.87 -0.95 -24.35
CA LYS A 55 -0.63 -1.74 -24.31
C LYS A 55 -0.44 -2.45 -22.97
N ASP A 56 -0.85 -1.82 -21.87
CA ASP A 56 -0.59 -2.31 -20.51
C ASP A 56 -1.66 -3.28 -19.96
N ARG A 57 -2.63 -3.68 -20.79
CA ARG A 57 -3.69 -4.64 -20.39
C ARG A 57 -3.15 -5.95 -19.84
N ALA A 58 -2.01 -6.42 -20.30
CA ALA A 58 -1.40 -7.68 -19.87
C ALA A 58 -0.84 -7.60 -18.44
N ASN A 59 -0.41 -6.43 -17.97
CA ASN A 59 0.20 -6.22 -16.63
C ASN A 59 -0.83 -5.88 -15.54
N SER A 60 -2.10 -5.82 -15.88
CA SER A 60 -3.14 -5.25 -15.01
C SER A 60 -3.69 -6.22 -13.95
N GLU A 61 -3.23 -7.46 -13.87
CA GLU A 61 -3.79 -8.47 -12.94
C GLU A 61 -3.34 -8.27 -11.50
N ASN A 62 -2.14 -7.71 -11.31
CA ASN A 62 -1.50 -7.58 -9.99
C ASN A 62 -1.45 -6.14 -9.45
N ILE A 63 -2.13 -5.18 -10.09
CA ILE A 63 -2.17 -3.79 -9.64
C ILE A 63 -3.56 -3.39 -9.14
N ALA A 64 -3.63 -2.44 -8.21
CA ALA A 64 -4.88 -1.87 -7.70
C ALA A 64 -5.59 -1.01 -8.77
N GLY A 65 -4.85 -0.48 -9.72
CA GLY A 65 -5.29 0.38 -10.81
C GLY A 65 -4.13 1.21 -11.35
N TRP A 66 -4.44 2.23 -12.13
CA TRP A 66 -3.46 3.20 -12.63
C TRP A 66 -3.67 4.56 -11.99
N ALA A 67 -2.57 5.26 -11.70
CA ALA A 67 -2.58 6.64 -11.23
C ALA A 67 -1.73 7.51 -12.17
N PHE A 68 -2.33 8.54 -12.74
CA PHE A 68 -1.70 9.45 -13.68
C PHE A 68 -1.66 10.85 -13.10
N VAL A 69 -0.47 11.47 -13.04
CA VAL A 69 -0.37 12.91 -12.78
C VAL A 69 -0.51 13.63 -14.12
N MET A 70 -1.48 14.55 -14.17
CA MET A 70 -1.74 15.43 -15.32
C MET A 70 -1.79 16.87 -14.85
N ASP A 71 -1.00 17.74 -15.45
CA ASP A 71 -1.01 19.17 -15.14
C ASP A 71 -0.74 20.01 -16.40
N LEU A 72 -0.68 21.32 -16.24
CA LEU A 72 -0.54 22.28 -17.36
C LEU A 72 0.84 22.24 -18.05
N ARG A 73 1.73 21.30 -17.73
CA ARG A 73 2.87 20.95 -18.60
C ARG A 73 2.38 20.38 -19.94
N ASP A 74 1.28 19.63 -19.89
CA ASP A 74 0.50 19.33 -21.11
C ASP A 74 -0.41 20.51 -21.44
N ARG A 75 0.01 21.32 -22.39
CA ARG A 75 -0.76 22.50 -22.84
C ARG A 75 -2.14 22.16 -23.40
N ASN A 76 -2.33 20.94 -23.82
CA ASN A 76 -3.61 20.45 -24.36
C ASN A 76 -4.50 19.79 -23.31
N LEU A 77 -4.07 19.69 -22.05
CA LEU A 77 -4.79 18.99 -21.00
C LEU A 77 -6.28 19.34 -20.95
N LEU A 78 -6.60 20.65 -20.84
CA LEU A 78 -7.98 21.11 -20.68
C LEU A 78 -8.87 20.80 -21.88
N VAL A 79 -8.28 20.76 -23.09
CA VAL A 79 -9.02 20.45 -24.33
C VAL A 79 -9.15 18.93 -24.51
N ALA A 80 -8.11 18.18 -24.18
CA ALA A 80 -8.06 16.71 -24.37
C ALA A 80 -8.79 15.93 -23.27
N TYR A 81 -8.87 16.50 -22.06
CA TYR A 81 -9.41 15.82 -20.88
C TYR A 81 -10.88 15.36 -21.06
N PRO A 82 -11.85 16.16 -21.55
CA PRO A 82 -13.24 15.71 -21.72
C PRO A 82 -13.32 14.47 -22.65
N THR A 83 -12.59 14.49 -23.76
CA THR A 83 -12.54 13.37 -24.70
C THR A 83 -11.93 12.12 -24.05
N LEU A 84 -10.87 12.30 -23.27
CA LEU A 84 -10.25 11.21 -22.52
C LEU A 84 -11.24 10.61 -21.50
N ARG A 85 -11.91 11.44 -20.70
CA ARG A 85 -12.89 10.99 -19.69
C ARG A 85 -13.97 10.13 -20.35
N ASP A 86 -14.57 10.63 -21.43
CA ASP A 86 -15.63 9.90 -22.16
C ASP A 86 -15.12 8.58 -22.75
N HIS A 87 -13.89 8.55 -23.24
CA HIS A 87 -13.25 7.33 -23.73
C HIS A 87 -13.08 6.31 -22.60
N LEU A 88 -12.59 6.73 -21.43
CA LEU A 88 -12.38 5.85 -20.28
C LEU A 88 -13.71 5.28 -19.75
N HIS A 89 -14.74 6.09 -19.61
CA HIS A 89 -16.06 5.63 -19.20
C HIS A 89 -16.67 4.62 -20.17
N ARG A 90 -16.60 4.89 -21.49
CA ARG A 90 -17.08 3.95 -22.54
C ARG A 90 -16.33 2.61 -22.52
N ASN A 91 -15.09 2.58 -22.09
CA ASN A 91 -14.30 1.35 -21.95
C ASN A 91 -14.41 0.67 -20.57
N GLY A 92 -15.35 1.10 -19.73
CA GLY A 92 -15.67 0.47 -18.43
C GLY A 92 -14.66 0.75 -17.31
N TYR A 93 -13.81 1.78 -17.45
CA TYR A 93 -12.93 2.21 -16.37
C TYR A 93 -13.71 3.06 -15.34
N LYS A 94 -13.39 2.84 -14.06
CA LYS A 94 -13.82 3.74 -12.99
C LYS A 94 -12.76 4.83 -12.83
N VAL A 95 -13.10 6.04 -13.26
CA VAL A 95 -12.21 7.20 -13.17
C VAL A 95 -12.50 7.95 -11.88
N THR A 96 -11.46 8.36 -11.17
CA THR A 96 -11.53 9.21 -9.98
C THR A 96 -10.51 10.34 -10.10
N ILE A 97 -10.97 11.57 -9.97
CA ILE A 97 -10.15 12.77 -10.06
C ILE A 97 -9.84 13.26 -8.65
N VAL A 98 -8.55 13.35 -8.34
CA VAL A 98 -8.03 13.94 -7.10
C VAL A 98 -7.35 15.25 -7.43
N PHE A 99 -7.99 16.35 -7.05
CA PHE A 99 -7.48 17.70 -7.24
C PHE A 99 -6.78 18.18 -5.97
N LEU A 100 -5.51 18.55 -6.09
CA LEU A 100 -4.72 19.11 -5.00
C LEU A 100 -4.64 20.62 -5.15
N ASP A 101 -5.09 21.35 -4.14
CA ASP A 101 -5.03 22.79 -4.04
C ASP A 101 -4.26 23.25 -2.81
N ALA A 102 -3.92 24.51 -2.74
CA ALA A 102 -3.45 25.20 -1.54
C ALA A 102 -3.63 26.70 -1.71
N ASP A 103 -3.54 27.44 -0.59
CA ASP A 103 -3.50 28.89 -0.62
C ASP A 103 -2.38 29.42 -1.51
N GLU A 104 -2.64 30.53 -2.21
CA GLU A 104 -1.70 31.16 -3.12
C GLU A 104 -0.35 31.44 -2.46
N GLN A 105 -0.35 31.98 -1.26
CA GLN A 105 0.88 32.30 -0.52
C GLN A 105 1.69 31.04 -0.20
N VAL A 106 0.99 29.93 0.13
CA VAL A 106 1.63 28.63 0.41
C VAL A 106 2.24 28.06 -0.86
N LEU A 107 1.54 28.13 -2.00
CA LEU A 107 2.05 27.66 -3.30
C LEU A 107 3.27 28.46 -3.73
N ILE A 108 3.25 29.81 -3.59
CA ILE A 108 4.36 30.70 -3.89
C ILE A 108 5.59 30.29 -3.03
N ARG A 109 5.39 30.16 -1.71
CA ARG A 109 6.47 29.76 -0.78
C ARG A 109 7.04 28.40 -1.11
N ARG A 110 6.19 27.37 -1.32
CA ARG A 110 6.63 26.01 -1.66
C ARG A 110 7.37 25.99 -2.99
N PHE A 111 6.88 26.72 -3.98
CA PHE A 111 7.48 26.74 -5.29
C PHE A 111 8.81 27.52 -5.31
N SER A 112 8.90 28.65 -4.59
CA SER A 112 10.15 29.41 -4.48
C SER A 112 11.31 28.65 -3.82
N GLN A 113 10.98 27.63 -3.01
CA GLN A 113 12.00 26.73 -2.42
C GLN A 113 12.52 25.68 -3.43
N THR A 114 11.88 25.56 -4.60
CA THR A 114 12.33 24.63 -5.64
C THR A 114 13.30 25.34 -6.59
N ARG A 115 14.22 24.59 -7.22
CA ARG A 115 15.09 25.09 -8.29
C ARG A 115 14.44 24.97 -9.68
N ARG A 116 13.15 24.65 -9.75
CA ARG A 116 12.43 24.41 -11.01
C ARG A 116 11.76 25.68 -11.49
N ARG A 117 11.76 25.92 -12.81
CA ARG A 117 10.91 26.97 -13.40
C ARG A 117 9.46 26.50 -13.44
N HIS A 118 8.55 27.44 -13.19
CA HIS A 118 7.12 27.15 -13.28
C HIS A 118 6.73 26.74 -14.71
N PRO A 119 5.87 25.71 -14.91
CA PRO A 119 5.50 25.25 -16.26
C PRO A 119 4.93 26.36 -17.17
N LEU A 120 4.20 27.29 -16.56
CA LEU A 120 3.59 28.43 -17.26
C LEU A 120 4.44 29.71 -17.23
N ALA A 121 5.72 29.65 -16.82
CA ALA A 121 6.57 30.86 -16.74
C ALA A 121 6.86 31.42 -18.14
N SER A 122 6.26 32.57 -18.44
CA SER A 122 6.41 33.33 -19.69
C SER A 122 7.04 34.72 -19.47
N GLY A 123 7.90 34.87 -18.44
CA GLY A 123 8.60 36.14 -18.14
C GLY A 123 7.89 37.04 -17.12
N GLY A 124 6.74 36.64 -16.57
CA GLY A 124 6.02 37.35 -15.51
C GLY A 124 6.47 36.98 -14.09
N SER A 125 5.87 37.61 -13.07
CA SER A 125 6.14 37.24 -11.68
C SER A 125 5.57 35.87 -11.34
N LEU A 126 6.20 35.18 -10.38
CA LEU A 126 5.72 33.88 -9.89
C LEU A 126 4.28 33.99 -9.36
N VAL A 127 3.94 35.09 -8.70
CA VAL A 127 2.59 35.37 -8.14
C VAL A 127 1.55 35.37 -9.26
N THR A 128 1.80 36.13 -10.32
CA THR A 128 0.87 36.20 -11.47
C THR A 128 0.74 34.84 -12.15
N THR A 129 1.84 34.10 -12.26
CA THR A 129 1.86 32.77 -12.89
C THR A 129 1.00 31.77 -12.11
N ILE A 130 1.11 31.74 -10.78
CA ILE A 130 0.30 30.85 -9.92
C ILE A 130 -1.18 31.22 -9.96
N ARG A 131 -1.51 32.52 -9.95
CA ARG A 131 -2.90 32.97 -10.11
C ARG A 131 -3.51 32.52 -11.43
N ASN A 132 -2.78 32.69 -12.50
CA ASN A 132 -3.20 32.22 -13.82
C ASN A 132 -3.37 30.70 -13.85
N GLU A 133 -2.46 29.94 -13.25
CA GLU A 133 -2.59 28.49 -13.13
C GLU A 133 -3.88 28.11 -12.38
N LYS A 134 -4.15 28.70 -11.22
CA LYS A 134 -5.39 28.45 -10.44
C LYS A 134 -6.63 28.72 -11.27
N THR A 135 -6.66 29.84 -11.99
CA THR A 135 -7.79 30.20 -12.86
C THR A 135 -7.98 29.19 -13.99
N MET A 136 -6.90 28.81 -14.68
CA MET A 136 -6.94 27.82 -15.77
C MET A 136 -7.37 26.44 -15.30
N MET A 137 -6.98 26.04 -14.10
CA MET A 137 -7.32 24.74 -13.52
C MET A 137 -8.75 24.67 -12.96
N GLY A 138 -9.47 25.78 -12.89
CA GLY A 138 -10.85 25.86 -12.38
C GLY A 138 -11.81 24.82 -12.95
N PRO A 139 -11.87 24.61 -14.27
CA PRO A 139 -12.73 23.57 -14.85
C PRO A 139 -12.45 22.15 -14.31
N LEU A 140 -11.18 21.74 -14.22
CA LEU A 140 -10.80 20.43 -13.67
C LEU A 140 -11.07 20.32 -12.17
N ARG A 141 -10.94 21.44 -11.44
CA ARG A 141 -11.30 21.50 -10.02
C ARG A 141 -12.78 21.24 -9.80
N ASN A 142 -13.62 21.79 -10.65
CA ASN A 142 -15.09 21.62 -10.56
C ASN A 142 -15.55 20.21 -10.92
N GLU A 143 -14.76 19.46 -11.69
CA GLU A 143 -15.05 18.07 -12.06
C GLU A 143 -14.39 17.05 -11.10
N ALA A 144 -13.65 17.52 -10.10
CA ALA A 144 -12.91 16.62 -9.20
C ALA A 144 -13.84 15.89 -8.21
N ASP A 145 -13.65 14.59 -8.08
CA ASP A 145 -14.33 13.76 -7.08
C ASP A 145 -13.81 14.03 -5.66
N HIS A 146 -12.52 14.38 -5.56
CA HIS A 146 -11.86 14.73 -4.31
C HIS A 146 -11.04 16.01 -4.49
N ILE A 147 -11.34 17.04 -3.71
CA ILE A 147 -10.54 18.25 -3.61
C ILE A 147 -9.82 18.23 -2.27
N LEU A 148 -8.49 18.19 -2.29
CA LEU A 148 -7.64 18.22 -1.10
C LEU A 148 -6.98 19.59 -0.99
N ASP A 149 -7.41 20.38 -0.01
CA ASP A 149 -6.72 21.61 0.37
C ASP A 149 -5.52 21.25 1.24
N THR A 150 -4.34 21.38 0.67
CA THR A 150 -3.07 21.01 1.33
C THR A 150 -2.40 22.19 2.03
N THR A 151 -3.09 23.32 2.20
CA THR A 151 -2.53 24.57 2.77
C THR A 151 -1.84 24.33 4.10
N HIS A 152 -2.49 23.59 4.98
CA HIS A 152 -2.00 23.28 6.32
C HIS A 152 -1.47 21.84 6.49
N TYR A 153 -1.47 21.05 5.40
CA TYR A 153 -1.03 19.67 5.49
C TYR A 153 0.49 19.55 5.62
N SER A 154 0.92 18.76 6.57
CA SER A 154 2.23 18.11 6.55
C SER A 154 2.27 17.03 5.47
N VAL A 155 3.46 16.54 5.14
CA VAL A 155 3.63 15.41 4.21
C VAL A 155 2.88 14.17 4.71
N HIS A 156 2.85 13.92 6.03
CA HIS A 156 2.16 12.77 6.64
C HIS A 156 0.65 12.88 6.53
N GLU A 157 0.08 14.05 6.78
CA GLU A 157 -1.37 14.28 6.64
C GLU A 157 -1.82 14.13 5.19
N LEU A 158 -1.04 14.62 4.23
CA LEU A 158 -1.32 14.41 2.82
C LEU A 158 -1.28 12.92 2.46
N LYS A 159 -0.24 12.18 2.89
CA LYS A 159 -0.16 10.74 2.67
C LYS A 159 -1.37 10.02 3.25
N PHE A 160 -1.78 10.35 4.47
CA PHE A 160 -2.95 9.75 5.10
C PHE A 160 -4.25 10.03 4.31
N ALA A 161 -4.47 11.27 3.86
CA ALA A 161 -5.63 11.63 3.04
C ALA A 161 -5.67 10.84 1.72
N ILE A 162 -4.53 10.71 1.05
CA ILE A 162 -4.40 9.94 -0.20
C ILE A 162 -4.61 8.43 0.04
N LEU A 163 -4.07 7.86 1.12
CA LEU A 163 -4.28 6.45 1.47
C LEU A 163 -5.77 6.14 1.68
N ASN A 164 -6.51 7.03 2.33
CA ASN A 164 -7.96 6.87 2.51
C ASN A 164 -8.71 6.85 1.16
N ILE A 165 -8.26 7.63 0.17
CA ILE A 165 -8.82 7.57 -1.19
C ILE A 165 -8.43 6.25 -1.85
N ALA A 166 -7.15 5.86 -1.79
CA ALA A 166 -6.65 4.64 -2.41
C ALA A 166 -7.36 3.38 -1.88
N GLN A 167 -7.62 3.30 -0.57
CA GLN A 167 -8.32 2.17 0.06
C GLN A 167 -9.74 1.96 -0.48
N LYS A 168 -10.47 3.03 -0.83
CA LYS A 168 -11.80 2.93 -1.45
C LYS A 168 -11.77 2.28 -2.84
N HIS A 169 -10.60 2.23 -3.47
CA HIS A 169 -10.38 1.68 -4.81
C HIS A 169 -9.61 0.35 -4.79
N LYS A 170 -9.11 -0.09 -3.63
CA LYS A 170 -8.43 -1.38 -3.52
C LYS A 170 -9.41 -2.53 -3.76
N THR A 171 -9.15 -3.28 -4.82
CA THR A 171 -9.69 -4.64 -5.03
C THR A 171 -8.68 -5.72 -4.63
N ILE A 172 -7.42 -5.34 -4.36
CA ILE A 172 -6.36 -6.18 -3.82
C ILE A 172 -6.09 -5.68 -2.42
N SER A 173 -6.37 -6.51 -1.46
CA SER A 173 -6.50 -6.17 -0.06
C SER A 173 -5.18 -6.14 0.69
N GLY A 174 -5.13 -5.27 1.69
CA GLY A 174 -4.43 -5.54 2.94
C GLY A 174 -2.92 -5.36 2.90
N MET A 175 -2.41 -5.03 4.07
CA MET A 175 -1.01 -5.12 4.42
C MET A 175 -0.50 -6.56 4.21
N ALA A 176 0.66 -6.72 3.56
CA ALA A 176 1.31 -8.02 3.48
C ALA A 176 1.94 -8.35 4.84
N VAL A 177 1.51 -9.45 5.44
CA VAL A 177 2.08 -9.91 6.72
C VAL A 177 3.05 -11.05 6.46
N ASN A 178 4.27 -10.94 6.98
CA ASN A 178 5.27 -12.01 6.96
C ASN A 178 5.50 -12.51 8.39
N VAL A 179 5.36 -13.80 8.57
CA VAL A 179 5.71 -14.48 9.82
C VAL A 179 7.05 -15.16 9.63
N VAL A 180 8.04 -14.82 10.48
CA VAL A 180 9.41 -15.34 10.36
C VAL A 180 9.81 -16.05 11.64
N SER A 181 10.17 -17.33 11.58
CA SER A 181 10.85 -17.98 12.70
C SER A 181 12.36 -17.80 12.60
N PHE A 182 13.02 -17.53 13.74
CA PHE A 182 14.46 -17.31 13.78
C PHE A 182 15.12 -17.80 15.08
N GLY A 183 16.45 -17.95 15.04
CA GLY A 183 17.28 -18.21 16.21
C GLY A 183 18.05 -16.97 16.64
N PHE A 184 17.94 -16.59 17.92
CA PHE A 184 18.68 -15.45 18.46
C PHE A 184 20.20 -15.58 18.27
N LYS A 185 20.72 -16.83 18.23
CA LYS A 185 22.15 -17.07 17.97
C LYS A 185 22.59 -16.61 16.57
N HIS A 186 21.67 -16.46 15.62
CA HIS A 186 21.93 -16.01 14.25
C HIS A 186 21.57 -14.53 14.02
N GLY A 187 21.20 -13.80 15.08
CA GLY A 187 20.77 -12.42 15.03
C GLY A 187 19.28 -12.27 14.71
N ILE A 188 18.74 -11.10 15.04
CA ILE A 188 17.36 -10.72 14.76
C ILE A 188 17.21 -10.40 13.27
N PRO A 189 16.08 -10.79 12.61
CA PRO A 189 15.81 -10.39 11.24
C PRO A 189 15.78 -8.85 11.13
N PRO A 190 16.52 -8.24 10.18
CA PRO A 190 16.68 -6.78 10.12
C PRO A 190 15.38 -6.04 9.72
N ASP A 191 14.44 -6.74 9.13
CA ASP A 191 13.13 -6.26 8.69
C ASP A 191 12.00 -6.56 9.69
N ALA A 192 12.32 -7.07 10.89
CA ALA A 192 11.33 -7.40 11.91
C ALA A 192 10.71 -6.14 12.52
N ASP A 193 9.39 -6.04 12.48
CA ASP A 193 8.61 -4.99 13.13
C ASP A 193 8.15 -5.38 14.52
N LEU A 194 7.71 -6.63 14.68
CA LEU A 194 7.32 -7.22 15.95
C LEU A 194 8.23 -8.41 16.23
N ILE A 195 8.83 -8.44 17.40
CA ILE A 195 9.72 -9.52 17.81
C ILE A 195 9.18 -10.12 19.09
N VAL A 196 9.04 -11.44 19.10
CA VAL A 196 8.67 -12.18 20.31
C VAL A 196 9.69 -13.28 20.61
N ASP A 197 10.09 -13.32 21.86
CA ASP A 197 11.02 -14.35 22.37
C ASP A 197 10.21 -15.48 23.00
N VAL A 198 10.33 -16.68 22.47
CA VAL A 198 9.64 -17.89 22.95
C VAL A 198 10.60 -18.88 23.64
N ARG A 199 11.76 -18.40 24.15
CA ARG A 199 12.74 -19.25 24.84
C ARG A 199 12.26 -19.76 26.21
N PHE A 200 11.25 -19.12 26.80
CA PHE A 200 10.64 -19.54 28.05
C PHE A 200 9.77 -20.80 27.92
N LEU A 201 9.32 -21.16 26.71
CA LEU A 201 8.56 -22.38 26.47
C LEU A 201 9.42 -23.63 26.61
N SER A 202 8.81 -24.78 26.86
CA SER A 202 9.46 -26.08 26.98
C SER A 202 10.35 -26.40 25.78
N ASN A 203 11.57 -26.82 26.04
CA ASN A 203 12.61 -26.93 25.02
C ASN A 203 12.79 -28.37 24.52
N PRO A 204 12.38 -28.71 23.28
CA PRO A 204 12.54 -30.04 22.69
C PRO A 204 13.98 -30.53 22.62
N TYR A 205 14.97 -29.63 22.64
CA TYR A 205 16.40 -29.96 22.60
C TYR A 205 16.84 -30.87 23.75
N PHE A 206 16.15 -30.82 24.90
CA PHE A 206 16.47 -31.67 26.06
C PHE A 206 15.82 -33.05 26.01
N VAL A 207 15.02 -33.35 25.00
CA VAL A 207 14.40 -34.65 24.73
C VAL A 207 15.24 -35.32 23.64
N PRO A 208 15.95 -36.46 23.92
CA PRO A 208 16.89 -37.07 22.98
C PRO A 208 16.28 -37.36 21.60
N GLU A 209 15.03 -37.82 21.56
CA GLU A 209 14.32 -38.22 20.36
C GLU A 209 13.87 -36.99 19.51
N LEU A 210 13.79 -35.81 20.10
CA LEU A 210 13.33 -34.57 19.43
C LEU A 210 14.49 -33.64 19.06
N LYS A 211 15.67 -33.87 19.67
CA LYS A 211 16.83 -32.98 19.56
C LYS A 211 17.26 -32.70 18.12
N THR A 212 17.22 -33.73 17.28
CA THR A 212 17.68 -33.66 15.87
C THR A 212 16.57 -33.33 14.87
N LEU A 213 15.33 -33.29 15.34
CA LEU A 213 14.16 -32.92 14.52
C LEU A 213 14.00 -31.41 14.50
N ASN A 214 13.28 -30.87 13.51
CA ASN A 214 12.89 -29.47 13.50
C ASN A 214 11.40 -29.28 13.90
N GLY A 215 10.95 -28.03 14.02
CA GLY A 215 9.58 -27.71 14.44
C GLY A 215 8.50 -28.04 13.42
N GLU A 216 8.84 -28.46 12.21
CA GLU A 216 7.88 -28.98 11.23
C GLU A 216 7.51 -30.44 11.50
N SER A 217 8.32 -31.15 12.28
CA SER A 217 8.06 -32.54 12.69
C SER A 217 6.84 -32.60 13.62
N ALA A 218 5.92 -33.53 13.34
CA ALA A 218 4.73 -33.76 14.16
C ALA A 218 5.07 -34.01 15.65
N ALA A 219 6.14 -34.76 15.94
CA ALA A 219 6.55 -35.04 17.30
C ALA A 219 7.01 -33.79 18.07
N VAL A 220 7.72 -32.87 17.41
CA VAL A 220 8.14 -31.59 18.00
C VAL A 220 6.94 -30.66 18.19
N GLN A 221 6.02 -30.63 17.20
CA GLN A 221 4.79 -29.86 17.32
C GLN A 221 3.94 -30.33 18.50
N GLU A 222 3.73 -31.64 18.61
CA GLU A 222 2.97 -32.24 19.72
C GLU A 222 3.60 -31.91 21.08
N PHE A 223 4.91 -32.04 21.21
CA PHE A 223 5.63 -31.72 22.43
C PHE A 223 5.44 -30.24 22.85
N VAL A 224 5.60 -29.30 21.91
CA VAL A 224 5.51 -27.87 22.19
C VAL A 224 4.07 -27.44 22.44
N LEU A 225 3.11 -27.97 21.69
CA LEU A 225 1.69 -27.57 21.77
C LEU A 225 0.93 -28.25 22.92
N ASN A 226 1.39 -29.38 23.44
CA ASN A 226 0.79 -30.02 24.61
C ASN A 226 1.22 -29.35 25.94
N ASP A 227 2.20 -28.44 25.90
CA ASP A 227 2.58 -27.65 27.06
C ASP A 227 1.48 -26.61 27.39
N PRO A 228 0.91 -26.65 28.62
CA PRO A 228 -0.10 -25.66 29.04
C PRO A 228 0.36 -24.20 28.92
N GLU A 229 1.63 -23.92 29.21
CA GLU A 229 2.23 -22.57 29.08
C GLU A 229 2.18 -22.09 27.63
N THR A 230 2.47 -22.99 26.68
CA THR A 230 2.36 -22.68 25.25
C THR A 230 0.93 -22.27 24.84
N ASN A 231 -0.07 -22.98 25.36
CA ASN A 231 -1.46 -22.68 25.04
C ASN A 231 -1.90 -21.31 25.61
N VAL A 232 -1.53 -21.01 26.86
CA VAL A 232 -1.79 -19.71 27.49
C VAL A 232 -1.10 -18.58 26.72
N PHE A 233 0.15 -18.79 26.33
CA PHE A 233 0.91 -17.82 25.54
C PHE A 233 0.24 -17.57 24.18
N LEU A 234 -0.05 -18.64 23.42
CA LEU A 234 -0.68 -18.52 22.10
C LEU A 234 -2.00 -17.75 22.17
N GLN A 235 -2.87 -18.07 23.13
CA GLN A 235 -4.14 -17.36 23.27
C GLN A 235 -3.91 -15.84 23.40
N LYS A 236 -3.06 -15.42 24.35
CA LYS A 236 -2.77 -14.00 24.58
C LYS A 236 -2.09 -13.32 23.40
N TYR A 237 -1.16 -14.03 22.76
CA TYR A 237 -0.38 -13.47 21.65
C TYR A 237 -1.23 -13.33 20.40
N LEU A 238 -2.09 -14.29 20.08
CA LEU A 238 -3.00 -14.23 18.94
C LEU A 238 -4.05 -13.11 19.13
N ASP A 239 -4.57 -12.93 20.35
CA ASP A 239 -5.46 -11.80 20.66
C ASP A 239 -4.75 -10.45 20.46
N LEU A 240 -3.46 -10.35 20.84
CA LEU A 240 -2.65 -9.16 20.60
C LEU A 240 -2.44 -8.89 19.08
N ILE A 241 -2.16 -9.94 18.32
CA ILE A 241 -2.00 -9.83 16.85
C ILE A 241 -3.30 -9.36 16.20
N ASP A 242 -4.44 -9.90 16.60
CA ASP A 242 -5.76 -9.46 16.12
C ASP A 242 -6.05 -7.99 16.45
N TYR A 243 -5.54 -7.52 17.57
CA TYR A 243 -5.65 -6.11 17.95
C TYR A 243 -4.72 -5.21 17.14
N LEU A 244 -3.47 -5.64 16.85
CA LEU A 244 -2.44 -4.81 16.24
C LEU A 244 -2.59 -4.71 14.71
N ILE A 245 -2.86 -5.81 14.01
CA ILE A 245 -2.90 -5.85 12.54
C ILE A 245 -3.81 -4.75 11.95
N PRO A 246 -5.08 -4.58 12.38
CA PRO A 246 -5.94 -3.54 11.82
C PRO A 246 -5.44 -2.12 12.09
N ARG A 247 -4.62 -1.92 13.12
CA ARG A 247 -4.04 -0.61 13.47
C ARG A 247 -2.88 -0.27 12.59
N TYR A 248 -2.01 -1.23 12.31
CA TYR A 248 -0.93 -1.05 11.32
C TYR A 248 -1.48 -0.82 9.90
N GLU A 249 -2.55 -1.52 9.53
CA GLU A 249 -3.24 -1.25 8.26
C GLU A 249 -3.81 0.17 8.20
N LYS A 250 -4.43 0.63 9.30
CA LYS A 250 -4.98 1.99 9.40
C LYS A 250 -3.90 3.06 9.34
N GLU A 251 -2.71 2.80 9.87
CA GLU A 251 -1.53 3.67 9.79
C GLU A 251 -0.97 3.74 8.35
N GLY A 252 -1.34 2.78 7.50
CA GLY A 252 -0.90 2.73 6.10
C GLY A 252 0.35 1.89 5.88
N LYS A 253 0.70 1.01 6.83
CA LYS A 253 1.83 0.09 6.68
C LYS A 253 1.57 -0.89 5.55
N ALA A 254 2.50 -1.00 4.59
CA ALA A 254 2.37 -1.89 3.44
C ALA A 254 2.83 -3.32 3.75
N TYR A 255 3.83 -3.46 4.64
CA TYR A 255 4.41 -4.74 5.07
C TYR A 255 4.50 -4.76 6.60
N LEU A 256 4.21 -5.92 7.19
CA LEU A 256 4.39 -6.17 8.62
C LEU A 256 5.14 -7.49 8.78
N THR A 257 6.34 -7.45 9.36
CA THR A 257 7.13 -8.65 9.66
C THR A 257 7.04 -8.99 11.15
N ILE A 258 6.47 -10.15 11.46
CA ILE A 258 6.34 -10.71 12.81
C ILE A 258 7.40 -11.78 12.98
N ALA A 259 8.43 -11.49 13.78
CA ALA A 259 9.56 -12.39 14.00
C ALA A 259 9.42 -13.13 15.33
N ILE A 260 9.48 -14.45 15.29
CA ILE A 260 9.36 -15.34 16.45
C ILE A 260 10.69 -16.03 16.68
N GLY A 261 11.32 -15.77 17.84
CA GLY A 261 12.67 -16.19 18.14
C GLY A 261 12.78 -17.25 19.25
N CYS A 262 13.55 -18.32 18.99
CA CYS A 262 14.06 -19.18 20.03
C CYS A 262 15.61 -19.21 20.00
N THR A 263 16.28 -20.04 20.78
CA THR A 263 17.74 -20.05 20.85
C THR A 263 18.38 -20.38 19.49
N GLY A 264 17.96 -21.48 18.87
CA GLY A 264 18.57 -21.97 17.63
C GLY A 264 17.74 -21.75 16.37
N GLY A 265 16.48 -21.35 16.47
CA GLY A 265 15.60 -21.19 15.32
C GLY A 265 14.96 -22.49 14.81
N MET A 266 15.29 -23.65 15.38
CA MET A 266 14.91 -24.96 14.83
C MET A 266 13.60 -25.54 15.36
N HIS A 267 13.21 -25.28 16.62
CA HIS A 267 12.12 -26.00 17.30
C HIS A 267 10.94 -25.06 17.65
N ARG A 268 10.98 -24.44 18.85
CA ARG A 268 9.88 -23.64 19.42
C ARG A 268 9.43 -22.51 18.50
N SER A 269 10.37 -21.73 17.97
CA SER A 269 10.05 -20.62 17.06
C SER A 269 9.32 -21.06 15.80
N VAL A 270 9.69 -22.22 15.25
CA VAL A 270 9.06 -22.81 14.06
C VAL A 270 7.61 -23.18 14.35
N VAL A 271 7.37 -23.92 15.44
CA VAL A 271 6.01 -24.33 15.86
C VAL A 271 5.12 -23.13 16.12
N ILE A 272 5.60 -22.14 16.85
CA ILE A 272 4.82 -20.95 17.19
C ILE A 272 4.57 -20.08 15.93
N ALA A 273 5.58 -19.92 15.06
CA ALA A 273 5.43 -19.20 13.80
C ALA A 273 4.37 -19.83 12.90
N GLN A 274 4.34 -21.16 12.82
CA GLN A 274 3.32 -21.91 12.09
C GLN A 274 1.91 -21.59 12.63
N LYS A 275 1.71 -21.59 13.95
CA LYS A 275 0.41 -21.29 14.58
C LYS A 275 -0.03 -19.84 14.36
N VAL A 276 0.88 -18.89 14.44
CA VAL A 276 0.61 -17.47 14.14
C VAL A 276 0.24 -17.33 12.67
N TYR A 277 0.97 -17.95 11.75
CA TYR A 277 0.67 -17.94 10.32
C TYR A 277 -0.72 -18.52 10.02
N GLU A 278 -1.06 -19.70 10.55
CA GLU A 278 -2.36 -20.35 10.37
C GLU A 278 -3.51 -19.45 10.85
N HIS A 279 -3.33 -18.80 12.00
CA HIS A 279 -4.29 -17.88 12.57
C HIS A 279 -4.52 -16.65 11.66
N ILE A 280 -3.46 -16.02 11.19
CA ILE A 280 -3.56 -14.85 10.31
C ILE A 280 -4.16 -15.26 8.95
N LEU A 281 -3.72 -16.41 8.37
CA LEU A 281 -4.23 -16.93 7.10
C LEU A 281 -5.74 -17.15 7.13
N SER A 282 -6.31 -17.55 8.27
CA SER A 282 -7.76 -17.73 8.43
C SER A 282 -8.55 -16.42 8.30
N ARG A 283 -7.90 -15.26 8.45
CA ARG A 283 -8.52 -13.92 8.47
C ARG A 283 -8.08 -13.01 7.33
N GLN A 284 -6.91 -13.25 6.75
CA GLN A 284 -6.32 -12.44 5.68
C GLN A 284 -5.78 -13.33 4.56
N SER A 285 -5.89 -12.85 3.31
CA SER A 285 -5.44 -13.59 2.13
C SER A 285 -3.96 -13.38 1.78
N THR A 286 -3.28 -12.40 2.39
CA THR A 286 -1.90 -12.02 2.04
C THR A 286 -0.98 -12.16 3.25
N VAL A 287 -0.65 -13.40 3.58
CA VAL A 287 0.32 -13.76 4.63
C VAL A 287 1.35 -14.73 4.10
N GLY A 288 2.62 -14.51 4.45
CA GLY A 288 3.76 -15.38 4.16
C GLY A 288 4.33 -15.99 5.43
N LEU A 289 4.93 -17.19 5.32
CA LEU A 289 5.68 -17.85 6.38
C LEU A 289 7.08 -18.19 5.90
N ILE A 290 8.09 -17.87 6.71
CA ILE A 290 9.50 -18.14 6.44
C ILE A 290 10.13 -18.73 7.70
N HIS A 291 10.76 -19.89 7.57
CA HIS A 291 11.61 -20.46 8.61
C HIS A 291 13.06 -20.18 8.24
N ARG A 292 13.66 -19.13 8.83
CA ARG A 292 14.96 -18.60 8.38
C ARG A 292 16.13 -19.55 8.69
N ASP A 293 16.04 -20.28 9.79
CA ASP A 293 17.20 -20.99 10.37
C ASP A 293 17.00 -22.53 10.45
N ILE A 294 16.16 -23.11 9.56
CA ILE A 294 16.02 -24.56 9.35
C ILE A 294 16.35 -24.95 7.94
#